data_58a568066f3ef39ae490a0be644662d9
#
_entry.id   58a568066f3ef39ae490a0be644662d9
#
_cell.length_a   1.000
_cell.length_b   1.000
_cell.length_c   1.000
_cell.angle_alpha   90.00
_cell.angle_beta   90.00
_cell.angle_gamma   90.00
#
_symmetry.space_group_name_H-M   'P 1'
#
loop_
_entity.id
_entity.type
_entity.pdbx_description
1 polymer ?
#
loop_
_entity_poly.entity_id
_entity_poly.type
_entity_poly.pdbx_seq_one_letter_code
_entity_poly.pdbx_strand_id
1 'polypeptide(L)'
;MAIKKEKVDAVLVGFGWTGAILGQELTEAGLHVLALERGGMQDTPKDAEYPKVIDELAYSVRGKLFQDLSKETVTIRHGVDDVAVPYRQNGSFLLGTGVGGAGFHWNGMHYRALPEELELRTRYETRYGKKFIPEGMTIQDFGVTYDELEPYFSKFEYVCGTSGKAGNLNGKIVEGGNPLEGKRSKEFPLPALPNTYGAQLFEKAAREVGFNPYPAPAANASGPYTNPYGVRLGPCNFCGFCENYGCYMYSKASPQTTILPVLLKKPNFELRTHSQVIKVNLDSTGKKAIGVTYIDAQGQEIDQPADLVILSAYQMHNVRLLLLSGIGKPYDPKTNEGVVGKNYAYQMNGAVNVLLPKGTQLNPFVGTGAGGVGMDDLNGDQFDHGPLGFLGGASIRHVRYGGRPIKQTPTTPGTPTWGTAWKAGVQDAYQRFMTIGISGSVMSYRDAYLSLDPTYKDAYGQPLLRMTFDWHDNEFDMLGYMGK
;
A
#
# COMPACT_ATOMS: atom_id res chain seq x y z
N MET A 1 -0.80 25.23 -28.89
CA MET A 1 -0.54 26.04 -27.67
C MET A 1 -1.44 25.55 -26.56
N ALA A 2 -0.89 25.38 -25.37
CA ALA A 2 -1.68 24.95 -24.22
C ALA A 2 -2.76 26.01 -23.89
N ILE A 3 -3.93 25.53 -23.47
CA ILE A 3 -5.03 26.38 -23.03
C ILE A 3 -4.76 26.79 -21.60
N LYS A 4 -4.62 28.10 -21.35
CA LYS A 4 -4.36 28.62 -20.01
C LYS A 4 -5.66 28.75 -19.23
N LYS A 5 -5.68 28.20 -17.99
CA LYS A 5 -6.79 28.31 -17.03
C LYS A 5 -6.54 29.41 -15.99
N GLU A 6 -7.59 29.74 -15.25
CA GLU A 6 -7.48 30.62 -14.09
C GLU A 6 -6.63 29.97 -13.00
N LYS A 7 -5.93 30.81 -12.25
CA LYS A 7 -5.04 30.38 -11.17
C LYS A 7 -5.85 29.89 -9.97
N VAL A 8 -5.39 28.81 -9.34
CA VAL A 8 -5.89 28.30 -8.05
C VAL A 8 -4.82 28.43 -6.97
N ASP A 9 -5.21 28.31 -5.69
CA ASP A 9 -4.24 28.35 -4.60
C ASP A 9 -3.39 27.09 -4.57
N ALA A 10 -4.02 25.90 -4.72
CA ALA A 10 -3.31 24.64 -4.71
C ALA A 10 -3.79 23.68 -5.80
N VAL A 11 -2.84 23.00 -6.44
CA VAL A 11 -3.09 21.85 -7.33
C VAL A 11 -2.59 20.57 -6.67
N LEU A 12 -3.47 19.57 -6.56
CA LEU A 12 -3.15 18.21 -6.15
C LEU A 12 -3.00 17.34 -7.41
N VAL A 13 -1.83 16.75 -7.60
CA VAL A 13 -1.56 15.83 -8.71
C VAL A 13 -1.82 14.41 -8.25
N GLY A 14 -2.96 13.84 -8.65
CA GLY A 14 -3.46 12.54 -8.22
C GLY A 14 -4.43 12.62 -7.02
N PHE A 15 -5.52 11.86 -7.10
CA PHE A 15 -6.55 11.84 -6.07
C PHE A 15 -6.74 10.44 -5.46
N GLY A 16 -5.66 9.93 -4.82
CA GLY A 16 -5.67 8.79 -3.91
C GLY A 16 -5.91 9.24 -2.46
N TRP A 17 -5.50 8.43 -1.48
CA TRP A 17 -5.61 8.78 -0.05
C TRP A 17 -4.93 10.12 0.29
N THR A 18 -3.69 10.32 -0.16
CA THR A 18 -2.93 11.55 0.09
C THR A 18 -3.64 12.77 -0.48
N GLY A 19 -4.07 12.71 -1.75
CA GLY A 19 -4.80 13.81 -2.38
C GLY A 19 -6.13 14.12 -1.69
N ALA A 20 -6.87 13.09 -1.26
CA ALA A 20 -8.14 13.27 -0.55
C ALA A 20 -7.95 13.94 0.82
N ILE A 21 -6.98 13.48 1.62
CA ILE A 21 -6.68 14.05 2.94
C ILE A 21 -6.22 15.50 2.79
N LEU A 22 -5.26 15.77 1.92
CA LEU A 22 -4.74 17.12 1.71
C LEU A 22 -5.81 18.04 1.11
N GLY A 23 -6.65 17.55 0.21
CA GLY A 23 -7.79 18.30 -0.30
C GLY A 23 -8.74 18.76 0.81
N GLN A 24 -9.01 17.86 1.78
CA GLN A 24 -9.85 18.17 2.93
C GLN A 24 -9.19 19.23 3.83
N GLU A 25 -7.94 19.05 4.20
CA GLU A 25 -7.22 19.96 5.10
C GLU A 25 -7.05 21.36 4.47
N LEU A 26 -6.63 21.42 3.20
CA LEU A 26 -6.39 22.69 2.51
C LEU A 26 -7.69 23.46 2.27
N THR A 27 -8.78 22.78 1.93
CA THR A 27 -10.09 23.44 1.77
C THR A 27 -10.66 23.93 3.09
N GLU A 28 -10.43 23.23 4.21
CA GLU A 28 -10.77 23.72 5.54
C GLU A 28 -9.94 24.94 5.96
N ALA A 29 -8.71 25.02 5.50
CA ALA A 29 -7.87 26.20 5.67
C ALA A 29 -8.29 27.40 4.77
N GLY A 30 -9.36 27.24 3.97
CA GLY A 30 -9.92 28.29 3.11
C GLY A 30 -9.29 28.39 1.72
N LEU A 31 -8.37 27.50 1.35
CA LEU A 31 -7.73 27.51 0.04
C LEU A 31 -8.67 27.00 -1.05
N HIS A 32 -8.55 27.56 -2.26
CA HIS A 32 -9.17 27.02 -3.47
C HIS A 32 -8.30 25.90 -4.04
N VAL A 33 -8.78 24.66 -3.98
CA VAL A 33 -8.03 23.45 -4.29
C VAL A 33 -8.57 22.78 -5.54
N LEU A 34 -7.69 22.54 -6.51
CA LEU A 34 -7.96 21.73 -7.69
C LEU A 34 -7.23 20.38 -7.58
N ALA A 35 -7.97 19.28 -7.65
CA ALA A 35 -7.40 17.94 -7.78
C ALA A 35 -7.47 17.47 -9.24
N LEU A 36 -6.35 17.00 -9.78
CA LEU A 36 -6.22 16.45 -11.12
C LEU A 36 -5.99 14.93 -11.01
N GLU A 37 -6.96 14.14 -11.49
CA GLU A 37 -6.87 12.69 -11.51
C GLU A 37 -6.84 12.19 -12.95
N ARG A 38 -5.85 11.36 -13.30
CA ARG A 38 -5.70 10.85 -14.68
C ARG A 38 -6.79 9.87 -15.09
N GLY A 39 -7.30 9.09 -14.14
CA GLY A 39 -8.40 8.14 -14.40
C GLY A 39 -9.77 8.77 -14.26
N GLY A 40 -10.79 7.96 -14.45
CA GLY A 40 -12.19 8.34 -14.32
C GLY A 40 -12.69 8.35 -12.88
N MET A 41 -13.93 8.81 -12.70
CA MET A 41 -14.62 8.66 -11.42
C MET A 41 -14.86 7.18 -11.13
N GLN A 42 -14.48 6.75 -9.94
CA GLN A 42 -14.83 5.44 -9.39
C GLN A 42 -15.89 5.63 -8.31
N ASP A 43 -16.97 4.90 -8.44
CA ASP A 43 -18.15 5.01 -7.57
C ASP A 43 -18.47 3.65 -6.94
N THR A 44 -18.66 3.64 -5.62
CA THR A 44 -18.97 2.41 -4.87
C THR A 44 -20.21 1.66 -5.42
N PRO A 45 -21.35 2.31 -5.73
CA PRO A 45 -22.50 1.60 -6.29
C PRO A 45 -22.28 0.96 -7.65
N LYS A 46 -21.39 1.49 -8.49
CA LYS A 46 -21.15 1.04 -9.86
C LYS A 46 -19.94 0.13 -9.98
N ASP A 47 -18.85 0.49 -9.28
CA ASP A 47 -17.54 -0.13 -9.46
C ASP A 47 -17.22 -1.20 -8.40
N ALA A 48 -18.02 -1.30 -7.32
CA ALA A 48 -17.98 -2.38 -6.35
C ALA A 48 -19.09 -3.42 -6.60
N GLU A 49 -19.23 -3.87 -7.83
CA GLU A 49 -20.37 -4.66 -8.31
C GLU A 49 -20.37 -6.14 -7.96
N TYR A 50 -19.35 -6.64 -7.26
CA TYR A 50 -19.23 -8.08 -7.03
C TYR A 50 -20.46 -8.76 -6.38
N PRO A 51 -21.36 -8.11 -5.61
CA PRO A 51 -22.57 -8.79 -5.13
C PRO A 51 -23.54 -9.20 -6.24
N LYS A 52 -23.46 -8.52 -7.39
CA LYS A 52 -24.27 -8.85 -8.57
C LYS A 52 -23.65 -9.99 -9.38
N VAL A 53 -22.36 -10.25 -9.14
CA VAL A 53 -21.56 -11.20 -9.90
C VAL A 53 -20.69 -11.97 -8.93
N ILE A 54 -21.31 -12.87 -8.14
CA ILE A 54 -20.63 -13.77 -7.20
C ILE A 54 -19.98 -14.93 -7.98
N ASP A 55 -19.32 -14.62 -9.07
CA ASP A 55 -18.64 -15.58 -9.91
C ASP A 55 -17.18 -15.19 -10.05
N GLU A 56 -16.29 -16.11 -9.71
CA GLU A 56 -14.85 -15.86 -9.82
C GLU A 56 -14.43 -15.55 -11.27
N LEU A 57 -15.15 -16.04 -12.27
CA LEU A 57 -14.90 -15.73 -13.67
C LEU A 57 -15.23 -14.28 -14.03
N ALA A 58 -16.16 -13.68 -13.32
CA ALA A 58 -16.53 -12.28 -13.50
C ALA A 58 -15.56 -11.29 -12.82
N TYR A 59 -14.53 -11.76 -12.19
CA TYR A 59 -13.47 -10.94 -11.60
C TYR A 59 -12.63 -10.16 -12.61
N SER A 60 -12.83 -10.36 -13.88
CA SER A 60 -12.33 -9.45 -14.92
C SER A 60 -12.79 -8.00 -14.72
N VAL A 61 -13.91 -7.78 -14.03
CA VAL A 61 -14.41 -6.44 -13.67
C VAL A 61 -13.38 -5.65 -12.87
N ARG A 62 -12.61 -6.30 -11.98
CA ARG A 62 -11.57 -5.62 -11.20
C ARG A 62 -10.45 -5.02 -12.05
N GLY A 63 -10.24 -5.52 -13.25
CA GLY A 63 -9.26 -4.95 -14.19
C GLY A 63 -9.50 -3.47 -14.49
N LYS A 64 -10.74 -3.00 -14.39
CA LYS A 64 -11.09 -1.57 -14.53
C LYS A 64 -10.55 -0.68 -13.41
N LEU A 65 -10.19 -1.27 -12.27
CA LEU A 65 -9.68 -0.54 -11.11
C LEU A 65 -8.18 -0.27 -11.20
N PHE A 66 -7.49 -0.97 -12.10
CA PHE A 66 -6.05 -0.92 -12.22
C PHE A 66 -5.60 -0.12 -13.43
N GLN A 67 -4.33 0.23 -13.39
CA GLN A 67 -3.61 0.83 -14.49
C GLN A 67 -3.68 -0.06 -15.75
N ASP A 68 -3.96 0.55 -16.90
CA ASP A 68 -3.90 -0.11 -18.20
C ASP A 68 -2.43 -0.20 -18.66
N LEU A 69 -1.84 -1.37 -18.47
CA LEU A 69 -0.42 -1.62 -18.80
C LEU A 69 -0.13 -1.55 -20.32
N SER A 70 -1.15 -1.53 -21.18
CA SER A 70 -0.98 -1.33 -22.62
C SER A 70 -0.71 0.12 -22.95
N LYS A 71 -1.16 1.05 -22.12
CA LYS A 71 -1.04 2.49 -22.32
C LYS A 71 0.06 3.11 -21.47
N GLU A 72 0.22 2.62 -20.24
CA GLU A 72 1.16 3.15 -19.29
C GLU A 72 1.74 2.04 -18.42
N THR A 73 3.05 1.96 -18.36
CA THR A 73 3.79 1.00 -17.54
C THR A 73 5.13 1.59 -17.11
N VAL A 74 5.90 0.80 -16.42
CA VAL A 74 7.31 1.06 -16.10
C VAL A 74 8.19 0.08 -16.84
N THR A 75 9.46 0.41 -17.05
CA THR A 75 10.45 -0.57 -17.49
C THR A 75 11.24 -1.08 -16.30
N ILE A 76 11.64 -2.33 -16.34
CA ILE A 76 12.38 -3.00 -15.25
C ILE A 76 13.66 -3.60 -15.81
N ARG A 77 14.73 -3.48 -15.03
CA ARG A 77 15.99 -4.20 -15.19
C ARG A 77 16.57 -4.57 -13.82
N HIS A 78 17.36 -5.62 -13.74
CA HIS A 78 17.95 -6.09 -12.49
C HIS A 78 19.28 -5.39 -12.18
N GLY A 79 20.12 -5.14 -13.16
CA GLY A 79 21.39 -4.44 -13.01
C GLY A 79 21.51 -3.20 -13.89
N VAL A 80 22.52 -2.37 -13.63
CA VAL A 80 22.76 -1.12 -14.37
C VAL A 80 23.12 -1.36 -15.85
N ASP A 81 23.73 -2.51 -16.13
CA ASP A 81 24.17 -2.89 -17.48
C ASP A 81 23.12 -3.73 -18.23
N ASP A 82 22.02 -4.09 -17.58
CA ASP A 82 20.95 -4.87 -18.19
C ASP A 82 20.05 -4.02 -19.09
N VAL A 83 19.46 -4.69 -20.08
CA VAL A 83 18.44 -4.10 -20.93
C VAL A 83 17.13 -4.03 -20.16
N ALA A 84 16.57 -2.84 -20.01
CA ALA A 84 15.26 -2.66 -19.38
C ALA A 84 14.14 -3.11 -20.33
N VAL A 85 13.14 -3.81 -19.78
CA VAL A 85 11.96 -4.29 -20.52
C VAL A 85 10.67 -3.75 -19.91
N PRO A 86 9.63 -3.44 -20.72
CA PRO A 86 8.36 -2.97 -20.21
C PRO A 86 7.66 -4.05 -19.36
N TYR A 87 7.21 -3.66 -18.17
CA TYR A 87 6.41 -4.51 -17.30
C TYR A 87 4.99 -4.66 -17.85
N ARG A 88 4.56 -5.91 -18.06
CA ARG A 88 3.27 -6.21 -18.72
C ARG A 88 2.42 -7.22 -17.96
N GLN A 89 2.66 -7.37 -16.67
CA GLN A 89 1.93 -8.31 -15.83
C GLN A 89 1.10 -7.58 -14.78
N ASN A 90 -0.15 -7.99 -14.58
CA ASN A 90 -0.95 -7.57 -13.44
C ASN A 90 -0.56 -8.38 -12.20
N GLY A 91 0.53 -8.03 -11.56
CA GLY A 91 1.08 -8.71 -10.41
C GLY A 91 1.47 -7.74 -9.31
N SER A 92 2.72 -7.31 -9.32
CA SER A 92 3.32 -6.55 -8.22
C SER A 92 2.90 -5.08 -8.17
N PHE A 93 2.64 -4.43 -9.29
CA PHE A 93 2.32 -2.98 -9.34
C PHE A 93 0.86 -2.77 -9.74
N LEU A 94 -0.04 -3.06 -8.82
CA LEU A 94 -1.47 -2.86 -9.00
C LEU A 94 -1.87 -1.42 -8.63
N LEU A 95 -1.41 -0.48 -9.44
CA LEU A 95 -1.75 0.93 -9.24
C LEU A 95 -3.22 1.18 -9.58
N GLY A 96 -3.91 1.90 -8.71
CA GLY A 96 -5.26 2.34 -8.98
C GLY A 96 -5.26 3.47 -10.01
N THR A 97 -6.04 3.32 -11.07
CA THR A 97 -6.29 4.39 -12.03
C THR A 97 -7.72 4.86 -11.89
N GLY A 98 -7.90 6.07 -11.37
CA GLY A 98 -9.18 6.69 -11.07
C GLY A 98 -9.24 7.32 -9.70
N VAL A 99 -10.32 8.05 -9.46
CA VAL A 99 -10.59 8.73 -8.21
C VAL A 99 -10.51 7.74 -7.05
N GLY A 100 -9.72 8.06 -6.04
CA GLY A 100 -9.44 7.19 -4.90
C GLY A 100 -8.16 6.35 -5.04
N GLY A 101 -7.61 6.23 -6.26
CA GLY A 101 -6.38 5.48 -6.52
C GLY A 101 -6.43 4.05 -5.96
N ALA A 102 -5.30 3.54 -5.50
CA ALA A 102 -5.23 2.23 -4.86
C ALA A 102 -6.06 2.12 -3.56
N GLY A 103 -6.42 3.25 -2.93
CA GLY A 103 -7.30 3.29 -1.76
C GLY A 103 -8.70 2.74 -2.02
N PHE A 104 -9.15 2.68 -3.28
CA PHE A 104 -10.43 2.06 -3.62
C PHE A 104 -10.38 0.53 -3.54
N HIS A 105 -9.28 -0.08 -3.97
CA HIS A 105 -9.16 -1.54 -4.10
C HIS A 105 -8.16 -2.21 -3.15
N TRP A 106 -7.55 -1.47 -2.21
CA TRP A 106 -6.65 -2.02 -1.20
C TRP A 106 -7.35 -3.06 -0.31
N ASN A 107 -6.58 -3.80 0.47
CA ASN A 107 -7.13 -4.83 1.34
C ASN A 107 -7.73 -4.29 2.66
N GLY A 108 -7.38 -3.08 3.06
CA GLY A 108 -7.81 -2.46 4.31
C GLY A 108 -6.84 -2.66 5.48
N MET A 109 -5.66 -3.21 5.28
CA MET A 109 -4.65 -3.32 6.33
C MET A 109 -4.20 -1.95 6.79
N HIS A 110 -4.27 -1.71 8.11
CA HIS A 110 -4.07 -0.38 8.66
C HIS A 110 -3.12 -0.39 9.87
N TYR A 111 -1.90 -0.84 9.62
CA TYR A 111 -0.84 -0.85 10.63
C TYR A 111 -0.21 0.54 10.77
N ARG A 112 0.30 0.83 11.97
CA ARG A 112 1.26 1.92 12.19
C ARG A 112 2.67 1.39 11.99
N ALA A 113 3.60 2.26 11.62
CA ALA A 113 5.02 1.94 11.73
C ALA A 113 5.36 1.68 13.21
N LEU A 114 6.25 0.72 13.46
CA LEU A 114 6.88 0.60 14.77
C LEU A 114 7.86 1.78 14.98
N PRO A 115 8.09 2.25 16.21
CA PRO A 115 8.98 3.38 16.45
C PRO A 115 10.36 3.20 15.83
N GLU A 116 10.93 2.00 15.91
CA GLU A 116 12.25 1.68 15.38
C GLU A 116 12.33 1.70 13.86
N GLU A 117 11.24 1.46 13.16
CA GLU A 117 11.23 1.47 11.69
C GLU A 117 11.45 2.88 11.13
N LEU A 118 11.12 3.92 11.89
CA LEU A 118 11.35 5.31 11.49
C LEU A 118 12.79 5.78 11.72
N GLU A 119 13.53 5.11 12.60
CA GLU A 119 14.90 5.45 13.01
C GLU A 119 15.85 4.25 12.85
N LEU A 120 15.60 3.40 11.87
CA LEU A 120 16.23 2.09 11.74
C LEU A 120 17.76 2.17 11.64
N ARG A 121 18.30 3.16 10.90
CA ARG A 121 19.74 3.35 10.77
C ARG A 121 20.36 3.69 12.12
N THR A 122 19.85 4.70 12.80
CA THR A 122 20.35 5.13 14.13
C THR A 122 20.29 3.98 15.12
N ARG A 123 19.26 3.17 15.09
CA ARG A 123 19.11 1.99 15.95
C ARG A 123 20.17 0.94 15.70
N TYR A 124 20.38 0.54 14.44
CA TYR A 124 21.42 -0.45 14.12
C TYR A 124 22.82 0.07 14.43
N GLU A 125 23.13 1.34 14.11
CA GLU A 125 24.42 1.94 14.44
C GLU A 125 24.66 1.99 15.97
N THR A 126 23.63 2.27 16.76
CA THR A 126 23.70 2.35 18.21
C THR A 126 23.86 0.96 18.85
N ARG A 127 23.09 -0.03 18.40
CA ARG A 127 23.04 -1.36 18.99
C ARG A 127 24.21 -2.24 18.58
N TYR A 128 24.63 -2.17 17.32
CA TYR A 128 25.63 -3.07 16.72
C TYR A 128 26.88 -2.36 16.20
N GLY A 129 26.88 -1.02 16.17
CA GLY A 129 27.96 -0.23 15.62
C GLY A 129 27.85 0.00 14.10
N LYS A 130 28.49 1.06 13.62
CA LYS A 130 28.38 1.51 12.21
C LYS A 130 28.77 0.47 11.17
N LYS A 131 29.71 -0.42 11.52
CA LYS A 131 30.19 -1.48 10.61
C LYS A 131 29.20 -2.62 10.42
N PHE A 132 28.12 -2.67 11.21
CA PHE A 132 27.08 -3.68 11.09
C PHE A 132 26.24 -3.50 9.83
N ILE A 133 26.07 -2.25 9.38
CA ILE A 133 25.36 -1.96 8.13
C ILE A 133 26.31 -2.23 6.96
N PRO A 134 25.97 -3.17 6.04
CA PRO A 134 26.83 -3.54 4.92
C PRO A 134 27.13 -2.36 4.00
N GLU A 135 28.30 -2.36 3.39
CA GLU A 135 28.66 -1.41 2.35
C GLU A 135 27.70 -1.56 1.15
N GLY A 136 27.18 -0.45 0.66
CA GLY A 136 26.19 -0.46 -0.43
C GLY A 136 24.74 -0.41 0.05
N MET A 137 24.47 -0.79 1.32
CA MET A 137 23.16 -0.58 1.93
C MET A 137 23.03 0.89 2.37
N THR A 138 22.02 1.57 1.87
CA THR A 138 21.86 3.02 1.99
C THR A 138 20.67 3.42 2.87
N ILE A 139 20.33 2.60 3.86
CA ILE A 139 19.24 2.87 4.79
C ILE A 139 19.44 4.22 5.48
N GLN A 140 18.34 4.93 5.71
CA GLN A 140 18.29 6.22 6.36
C GLN A 140 17.14 6.26 7.36
N ASP A 141 17.25 7.12 8.35
CA ASP A 141 16.10 7.46 9.18
C ASP A 141 15.14 8.34 8.39
N PHE A 142 13.85 8.26 8.70
CA PHE A 142 12.81 9.01 7.99
C PHE A 142 12.83 10.52 8.31
N GLY A 143 13.59 10.95 9.33
CA GLY A 143 13.68 12.34 9.75
C GLY A 143 12.43 12.83 10.51
N VAL A 144 11.56 11.92 10.90
CA VAL A 144 10.40 12.11 11.78
C VAL A 144 10.33 10.95 12.77
N THR A 145 9.92 11.23 13.99
CA THR A 145 9.78 10.22 15.04
C THR A 145 8.34 9.67 15.09
N TYR A 146 8.17 8.55 15.76
CA TYR A 146 6.84 7.98 16.02
C TYR A 146 5.94 8.95 16.79
N ASP A 147 6.49 9.62 17.82
CA ASP A 147 5.72 10.56 18.65
C ASP A 147 5.21 11.78 17.86
N GLU A 148 5.99 12.26 16.89
CA GLU A 148 5.54 13.32 15.97
C GLU A 148 4.42 12.83 15.03
N LEU A 149 4.44 11.57 14.61
CA LEU A 149 3.43 10.98 13.72
C LEU A 149 2.18 10.45 14.45
N GLU A 150 2.27 10.15 15.74
CA GLU A 150 1.19 9.53 16.50
C GLU A 150 -0.16 10.25 16.38
N PRO A 151 -0.25 11.59 16.51
CA PRO A 151 -1.51 12.29 16.35
C PRO A 151 -2.15 12.12 14.96
N TYR A 152 -1.32 12.01 13.92
CA TYR A 152 -1.76 11.83 12.53
C TYR A 152 -2.18 10.38 12.26
N PHE A 153 -1.48 9.39 12.82
CA PHE A 153 -1.92 8.00 12.82
C PHE A 153 -3.31 7.88 13.46
N SER A 154 -3.49 8.45 14.66
CA SER A 154 -4.77 8.49 15.34
C SER A 154 -5.85 9.16 14.49
N LYS A 155 -5.57 10.33 13.90
CA LYS A 155 -6.52 11.06 13.03
C LYS A 155 -6.96 10.17 11.85
N PHE A 156 -6.00 9.52 11.17
CA PHE A 156 -6.31 8.70 10.01
C PHE A 156 -7.12 7.44 10.37
N GLU A 157 -6.80 6.79 11.49
CA GLU A 157 -7.60 5.67 12.00
C GLU A 157 -9.05 6.05 12.26
N TYR A 158 -9.27 7.25 12.84
CA TYR A 158 -10.62 7.77 13.09
C TYR A 158 -11.34 8.16 11.79
N VAL A 159 -10.65 8.71 10.82
CA VAL A 159 -11.23 8.97 9.47
C VAL A 159 -11.67 7.66 8.81
N CYS A 160 -10.89 6.60 8.95
CA CYS A 160 -11.16 5.29 8.36
C CYS A 160 -12.16 4.43 9.14
N GLY A 161 -12.46 4.75 10.41
CA GLY A 161 -13.24 3.86 11.27
C GLY A 161 -12.53 2.52 11.49
N THR A 162 -11.23 2.58 11.78
CA THR A 162 -10.38 1.40 11.89
C THR A 162 -10.78 0.55 13.08
N SER A 163 -10.93 -0.75 12.85
CA SER A 163 -11.19 -1.75 13.88
C SER A 163 -9.88 -2.35 14.38
N GLY A 164 -9.69 -2.41 15.70
CA GLY A 164 -8.46 -2.93 16.28
C GLY A 164 -8.54 -3.04 17.79
N LYS A 165 -7.40 -3.33 18.41
CA LYS A 165 -7.21 -3.37 19.86
C LYS A 165 -5.84 -2.74 20.15
N ALA A 166 -5.81 -1.65 20.89
CA ALA A 166 -4.56 -1.05 21.35
C ALA A 166 -3.79 -1.99 22.27
N GLY A 167 -2.48 -2.06 22.09
CA GLY A 167 -1.58 -2.84 22.93
C GLY A 167 -0.71 -1.98 23.85
N ASN A 168 -0.56 -0.69 23.52
CA ASN A 168 0.21 0.27 24.30
C ASN A 168 -0.55 1.61 24.40
N LEU A 169 -1.44 1.74 25.37
CA LEU A 169 -2.27 2.92 25.54
C LEU A 169 -1.66 3.87 26.60
N ASN A 170 -1.24 5.05 26.18
CA ASN A 170 -0.58 6.04 27.01
C ASN A 170 0.65 5.51 27.78
N GLY A 171 1.42 4.59 27.17
CA GLY A 171 2.58 3.96 27.78
C GLY A 171 2.27 2.78 28.71
N LYS A 172 1.00 2.36 28.77
CA LYS A 172 0.59 1.17 29.52
C LYS A 172 0.27 0.05 28.54
N ILE A 173 0.90 -1.10 28.75
CA ILE A 173 0.61 -2.30 27.97
C ILE A 173 -0.80 -2.78 28.27
N VAL A 174 -1.56 -3.03 27.22
CA VAL A 174 -2.97 -3.48 27.28
C VAL A 174 -3.05 -4.90 26.76
N GLU A 175 -3.55 -5.80 27.57
CA GLU A 175 -3.70 -7.21 27.22
C GLU A 175 -4.56 -7.40 25.96
N GLY A 176 -4.11 -8.28 25.07
CA GLY A 176 -4.80 -8.65 23.84
C GLY A 176 -4.56 -7.68 22.66
N GLY A 177 -3.80 -6.61 22.83
CA GLY A 177 -3.29 -5.77 21.76
C GLY A 177 -1.83 -6.11 21.44
N ASN A 178 -1.21 -5.35 20.52
CA ASN A 178 0.21 -5.51 20.16
C ASN A 178 1.10 -4.87 21.25
N PRO A 179 1.81 -5.64 22.10
CA PRO A 179 2.63 -5.04 23.15
C PRO A 179 3.89 -4.32 22.61
N LEU A 180 4.24 -4.54 21.35
CA LEU A 180 5.41 -3.98 20.69
C LEU A 180 5.11 -2.69 19.91
N GLU A 181 3.82 -2.34 19.77
CA GLU A 181 3.46 -1.09 19.08
C GLU A 181 3.95 0.14 19.85
N GLY A 182 4.17 1.23 19.13
CA GLY A 182 4.45 2.51 19.73
C GLY A 182 3.30 3.01 20.61
N LYS A 183 3.63 3.90 21.55
CA LYS A 183 2.64 4.50 22.45
C LYS A 183 1.53 5.19 21.69
N ARG A 184 0.29 4.81 21.98
CA ARG A 184 -0.93 5.41 21.41
C ARG A 184 -1.56 6.37 22.44
N SER A 185 -2.07 7.49 21.95
CA SER A 185 -2.86 8.44 22.76
C SER A 185 -4.32 8.00 22.92
N LYS A 186 -4.83 7.18 21.98
CA LYS A 186 -6.25 6.75 21.91
C LYS A 186 -6.37 5.28 21.51
N GLU A 187 -7.47 4.67 21.94
CA GLU A 187 -7.92 3.37 21.45
C GLU A 187 -8.35 3.48 19.98
N PHE A 188 -8.46 2.36 19.29
CA PHE A 188 -9.06 2.32 17.95
C PHE A 188 -10.52 2.79 17.99
N PRO A 189 -11.04 3.43 16.92
CA PRO A 189 -12.43 3.91 16.89
C PRO A 189 -13.46 2.79 16.98
N LEU A 190 -13.11 1.57 16.58
CA LEU A 190 -13.98 0.40 16.64
C LEU A 190 -13.22 -0.80 17.22
N PRO A 191 -13.92 -1.72 17.91
CA PRO A 191 -13.32 -2.95 18.40
C PRO A 191 -12.81 -3.82 17.25
N ALA A 192 -11.85 -4.70 17.55
CA ALA A 192 -11.29 -5.63 16.57
C ALA A 192 -12.37 -6.47 15.88
N LEU A 193 -12.14 -6.80 14.63
CA LEU A 193 -13.00 -7.73 13.88
C LEU A 193 -12.94 -9.14 14.49
N PRO A 194 -14.05 -9.89 14.53
CA PRO A 194 -14.05 -11.27 14.96
C PRO A 194 -13.09 -12.15 14.16
N ASN A 195 -12.34 -13.01 14.85
CA ASN A 195 -11.41 -13.94 14.25
C ASN A 195 -12.14 -15.13 13.62
N THR A 196 -11.75 -15.49 12.39
CA THR A 196 -12.14 -16.78 11.79
C THR A 196 -11.48 -17.94 12.55
N TYR A 197 -11.99 -19.16 12.39
CA TYR A 197 -11.41 -20.35 13.04
C TYR A 197 -9.93 -20.55 12.73
N GLY A 198 -9.50 -20.32 11.47
CA GLY A 198 -8.09 -20.37 11.11
C GLY A 198 -7.23 -19.34 11.86
N ALA A 199 -7.75 -18.11 12.04
CA ALA A 199 -7.05 -17.08 12.82
C ALA A 199 -6.95 -17.44 14.30
N GLN A 200 -7.98 -18.08 14.89
CA GLN A 200 -7.94 -18.58 16.26
C GLN A 200 -6.91 -19.70 16.43
N LEU A 201 -6.80 -20.61 15.46
CA LEU A 201 -5.76 -21.66 15.47
C LEU A 201 -4.34 -21.06 15.39
N PHE A 202 -4.14 -20.06 14.53
CA PHE A 202 -2.86 -19.36 14.45
C PHE A 202 -2.52 -18.63 15.75
N GLU A 203 -3.47 -17.89 16.32
CA GLU A 203 -3.31 -17.19 17.59
C GLU A 203 -2.90 -18.15 18.73
N LYS A 204 -3.61 -19.28 18.83
CA LYS A 204 -3.29 -20.31 19.85
C LYS A 204 -1.87 -20.84 19.67
N ALA A 205 -1.51 -21.25 18.44
CA ALA A 205 -0.18 -21.78 18.16
C ALA A 205 0.94 -20.75 18.43
N ALA A 206 0.75 -19.49 18.03
CA ALA A 206 1.72 -18.44 18.29
C ALA A 206 1.95 -18.21 19.80
N ARG A 207 0.88 -18.23 20.62
CA ARG A 207 1.01 -18.15 22.09
C ARG A 207 1.71 -19.36 22.70
N GLU A 208 1.43 -20.55 22.20
CA GLU A 208 2.07 -21.80 22.69
C GLU A 208 3.58 -21.81 22.46
N VAL A 209 4.08 -21.13 21.41
CA VAL A 209 5.50 -20.98 21.14
C VAL A 209 6.12 -19.68 21.70
N GLY A 210 5.34 -18.92 22.50
CA GLY A 210 5.84 -17.77 23.26
C GLY A 210 5.80 -16.42 22.54
N PHE A 211 5.13 -16.32 21.40
CA PHE A 211 4.93 -15.03 20.70
C PHE A 211 3.71 -14.26 21.20
N ASN A 212 3.60 -13.00 20.81
CA ASN A 212 2.58 -12.06 21.19
C ASN A 212 1.58 -11.76 20.06
N PRO A 213 0.71 -12.71 19.69
CA PRO A 213 -0.28 -12.49 18.65
C PRO A 213 -1.33 -11.47 19.09
N TYR A 214 -1.75 -10.61 18.15
CA TYR A 214 -2.74 -9.58 18.37
C TYR A 214 -3.73 -9.49 17.18
N PRO A 215 -4.95 -8.96 17.39
CA PRO A 215 -5.91 -8.74 16.32
C PRO A 215 -5.37 -7.74 15.31
N ALA A 216 -5.23 -8.13 14.06
CA ALA A 216 -4.73 -7.27 12.98
C ALA A 216 -5.63 -6.04 12.80
N PRO A 217 -5.08 -4.81 12.85
CA PRO A 217 -5.87 -3.60 12.65
C PRO A 217 -6.37 -3.50 11.21
N ALA A 218 -7.66 -3.20 11.06
CA ALA A 218 -8.34 -3.22 9.77
C ALA A 218 -9.16 -1.95 9.56
N ALA A 219 -8.98 -1.31 8.41
CA ALA A 219 -9.86 -0.23 7.96
C ALA A 219 -11.17 -0.77 7.38
N ASN A 220 -11.67 -1.87 7.96
CA ASN A 220 -12.99 -2.44 7.75
C ASN A 220 -13.77 -2.24 9.05
N ALA A 221 -14.86 -1.49 9.00
CA ALA A 221 -15.64 -1.19 10.20
C ALA A 221 -16.27 -2.46 10.77
N SER A 222 -16.01 -2.79 12.05
CA SER A 222 -16.59 -3.92 12.76
C SER A 222 -18.05 -3.69 13.19
N GLY A 223 -18.48 -2.43 13.18
CA GLY A 223 -19.84 -1.98 13.48
C GLY A 223 -20.20 -0.72 12.70
N PRO A 224 -21.44 -0.22 12.81
CA PRO A 224 -21.81 1.08 12.24
C PRO A 224 -20.93 2.18 12.83
N TYR A 225 -20.42 3.06 11.97
CA TYR A 225 -19.52 4.12 12.39
C TYR A 225 -19.79 5.42 11.61
N THR A 226 -19.70 6.55 12.29
CA THR A 226 -19.69 7.87 11.65
C THR A 226 -18.35 8.52 11.90
N ASN A 227 -17.62 8.81 10.82
CA ASN A 227 -16.28 9.37 10.92
C ASN A 227 -16.31 10.88 11.34
N PRO A 228 -15.16 11.48 11.67
CA PRO A 228 -15.08 12.89 12.07
C PRO A 228 -15.65 13.89 11.05
N TYR A 229 -15.75 13.51 9.79
CA TYR A 229 -16.35 14.34 8.73
C TYR A 229 -17.87 14.13 8.56
N GLY A 230 -18.50 13.32 9.42
CA GLY A 230 -19.94 13.03 9.35
C GLY A 230 -20.33 11.98 8.32
N VAL A 231 -19.37 11.30 7.70
CA VAL A 231 -19.63 10.23 6.73
C VAL A 231 -19.84 8.90 7.44
N ARG A 232 -20.90 8.17 7.04
CA ARG A 232 -21.28 6.90 7.65
C ARG A 232 -20.63 5.72 6.95
N LEU A 233 -20.05 4.79 7.73
CA LEU A 233 -19.57 3.49 7.28
C LEU A 233 -20.49 2.39 7.83
N GLY A 234 -20.76 1.39 6.99
CA GLY A 234 -21.52 0.20 7.35
C GLY A 234 -20.64 -0.88 7.99
N PRO A 235 -21.22 -1.85 8.72
CA PRO A 235 -20.47 -2.96 9.28
C PRO A 235 -19.98 -3.92 8.19
N CYS A 236 -18.83 -4.56 8.42
CA CYS A 236 -18.31 -5.62 7.57
C CYS A 236 -19.20 -6.86 7.60
N ASN A 237 -19.52 -7.43 6.44
CA ASN A 237 -20.28 -8.67 6.31
C ASN A 237 -19.40 -9.91 6.04
N PHE A 238 -18.08 -9.78 6.16
CA PHE A 238 -17.11 -10.87 5.97
C PHE A 238 -17.21 -11.60 4.63
N CYS A 239 -17.53 -10.87 3.55
CA CYS A 239 -17.72 -11.42 2.21
C CYS A 239 -16.43 -11.96 1.55
N GLY A 240 -15.24 -11.61 2.06
CA GLY A 240 -13.96 -12.05 1.53
C GLY A 240 -13.44 -11.29 0.29
N PHE A 241 -14.12 -10.24 -0.15
CA PHE A 241 -13.78 -9.49 -1.37
C PHE A 241 -13.23 -8.10 -1.04
N CYS A 242 -12.08 -8.01 -0.40
CA CYS A 242 -11.45 -6.73 -0.05
C CYS A 242 -10.30 -6.38 -0.97
N GLU A 243 -9.29 -7.25 -1.03
CA GLU A 243 -8.10 -7.04 -1.82
C GLU A 243 -8.42 -7.08 -3.32
N ASN A 244 -8.03 -6.02 -4.00
CA ASN A 244 -8.31 -5.81 -5.43
C ASN A 244 -9.79 -5.57 -5.79
N TYR A 245 -10.63 -5.21 -4.80
CA TYR A 245 -12.05 -4.88 -5.01
C TYR A 245 -12.44 -3.60 -4.28
N GLY A 246 -13.44 -2.88 -4.79
CA GLY A 246 -14.20 -1.90 -4.02
C GLY A 246 -15.08 -2.59 -2.97
N CYS A 247 -15.51 -1.87 -1.94
CA CYS A 247 -16.37 -2.40 -0.89
C CYS A 247 -17.80 -1.86 -1.02
N TYR A 248 -18.73 -2.69 -1.49
CA TYR A 248 -20.13 -2.30 -1.67
C TYR A 248 -20.89 -2.09 -0.35
N MET A 249 -20.40 -2.67 0.75
CA MET A 249 -20.97 -2.48 2.10
C MET A 249 -20.60 -1.13 2.73
N TYR A 250 -19.75 -0.34 2.08
CA TYR A 250 -19.18 0.88 2.67
C TYR A 250 -18.44 0.65 4.00
N SER A 251 -17.98 -0.58 4.24
CA SER A 251 -17.27 -0.96 5.46
C SER A 251 -15.79 -0.71 5.35
N LYS A 252 -15.17 -1.14 4.24
CA LYS A 252 -13.75 -0.86 3.99
C LYS A 252 -13.59 0.60 3.61
N ALA A 253 -12.80 1.32 4.40
CA ALA A 253 -12.49 2.71 4.13
C ALA A 253 -11.79 2.89 2.78
N SER A 254 -12.18 3.93 2.07
CA SER A 254 -11.59 4.43 0.84
C SER A 254 -11.81 5.94 0.77
N PRO A 255 -11.10 6.70 -0.06
CA PRO A 255 -11.43 8.10 -0.29
C PRO A 255 -12.93 8.32 -0.61
N GLN A 256 -13.54 7.41 -1.39
CA GLN A 256 -14.96 7.46 -1.76
C GLN A 256 -15.91 7.29 -0.58
N THR A 257 -15.55 6.47 0.40
CA THR A 257 -16.42 6.13 1.53
C THR A 257 -16.15 6.98 2.77
N THR A 258 -15.13 7.86 2.75
CA THR A 258 -14.71 8.61 3.95
C THR A 258 -14.60 10.12 3.76
N ILE A 259 -14.00 10.60 2.68
CA ILE A 259 -13.63 12.01 2.50
C ILE A 259 -14.32 12.64 1.28
N LEU A 260 -14.31 11.98 0.14
CA LEU A 260 -14.82 12.52 -1.12
C LEU A 260 -16.26 13.04 -1.04
N PRO A 261 -17.22 12.37 -0.32
CA PRO A 261 -18.58 12.86 -0.22
C PRO A 261 -18.72 14.25 0.44
N VAL A 262 -17.74 14.61 1.28
CA VAL A 262 -17.68 15.94 1.93
C VAL A 262 -17.00 16.95 1.02
N LEU A 263 -15.88 16.56 0.41
CA LEU A 263 -15.13 17.44 -0.51
C LEU A 263 -15.97 17.92 -1.69
N LEU A 264 -16.73 17.03 -2.32
CA LEU A 264 -17.57 17.38 -3.46
C LEU A 264 -18.68 18.41 -3.16
N LYS A 265 -18.94 18.70 -1.89
CA LYS A 265 -19.91 19.70 -1.44
C LYS A 265 -19.27 21.06 -1.15
N LYS A 266 -17.95 21.15 -1.11
CA LYS A 266 -17.23 22.37 -0.79
C LYS A 266 -17.11 23.26 -2.03
N PRO A 267 -17.48 24.55 -1.96
CA PRO A 267 -17.43 25.46 -3.10
C PRO A 267 -15.99 25.81 -3.54
N ASN A 268 -15.02 25.61 -2.66
CA ASN A 268 -13.59 25.84 -2.89
C ASN A 268 -12.81 24.58 -3.24
N PHE A 269 -13.50 23.49 -3.66
CA PHE A 269 -12.89 22.26 -4.14
C PHE A 269 -13.35 21.92 -5.55
N GLU A 270 -12.41 21.64 -6.44
CA GLU A 270 -12.68 21.13 -7.78
C GLU A 270 -11.91 19.82 -8.02
N LEU A 271 -12.58 18.83 -8.63
CA LEU A 271 -11.97 17.58 -9.06
C LEU A 271 -12.15 17.41 -10.58
N ARG A 272 -11.03 17.34 -11.31
CA ARG A 272 -11.03 17.04 -12.75
C ARG A 272 -10.48 15.63 -12.95
N THR A 273 -11.31 14.78 -13.51
CA THR A 273 -10.95 13.41 -13.93
C THR A 273 -10.45 13.41 -15.37
N HIS A 274 -9.83 12.29 -15.80
CA HIS A 274 -9.20 12.17 -17.12
C HIS A 274 -8.22 13.32 -17.41
N SER A 275 -7.49 13.73 -16.38
CA SER A 275 -6.57 14.87 -16.41
C SER A 275 -5.18 14.40 -16.02
N GLN A 276 -4.38 14.02 -17.01
CA GLN A 276 -3.04 13.48 -16.78
C GLN A 276 -2.01 14.60 -16.74
N VAL A 277 -1.45 14.87 -15.57
CA VAL A 277 -0.35 15.83 -15.42
C VAL A 277 0.92 15.25 -16.06
N ILE A 278 1.50 16.04 -16.96
CA ILE A 278 2.69 15.66 -17.73
C ILE A 278 3.93 16.48 -17.35
N LYS A 279 3.75 17.60 -16.64
CA LYS A 279 4.84 18.47 -16.23
C LYS A 279 4.45 19.36 -15.05
N VAL A 280 5.39 19.62 -14.16
CA VAL A 280 5.34 20.74 -13.20
C VAL A 280 6.02 21.94 -13.83
N ASN A 281 5.32 23.06 -13.89
CA ASN A 281 5.83 24.29 -14.47
C ASN A 281 6.61 25.08 -13.43
N LEU A 282 7.82 25.49 -13.79
CA LEU A 282 8.69 26.29 -12.93
C LEU A 282 8.74 27.74 -13.43
N ASP A 283 9.04 28.64 -12.51
CA ASP A 283 9.33 30.03 -12.85
C ASP A 283 10.62 30.16 -13.69
N SER A 284 10.92 31.37 -14.15
CA SER A 284 12.10 31.64 -14.96
C SER A 284 13.44 31.34 -14.26
N THR A 285 13.44 31.23 -12.94
CA THR A 285 14.63 30.90 -12.13
C THR A 285 14.81 29.38 -11.98
N GLY A 286 13.79 28.57 -12.31
CA GLY A 286 13.77 27.13 -12.10
C GLY A 286 13.66 26.69 -10.63
N LYS A 287 13.37 27.62 -9.71
CA LYS A 287 13.37 27.36 -8.26
C LYS A 287 11.99 27.28 -7.61
N LYS A 288 10.97 27.78 -8.29
CA LYS A 288 9.59 27.83 -7.76
C LYS A 288 8.64 27.15 -8.74
N ALA A 289 7.83 26.22 -8.26
CA ALA A 289 6.68 25.71 -9.01
C ALA A 289 5.59 26.78 -9.10
N ILE A 290 5.06 27.00 -10.30
CA ILE A 290 4.04 28.01 -10.60
C ILE A 290 2.75 27.41 -11.17
N GLY A 291 2.67 26.09 -11.25
CA GLY A 291 1.54 25.35 -11.78
C GLY A 291 1.94 24.03 -12.41
N VAL A 292 1.03 23.47 -13.17
CA VAL A 292 1.24 22.19 -13.90
C VAL A 292 0.69 22.28 -15.32
N THR A 293 1.25 21.46 -16.21
CA THR A 293 0.66 21.17 -17.51
C THR A 293 0.05 19.77 -17.49
N TYR A 294 -1.17 19.63 -17.96
CA TYR A 294 -1.85 18.34 -18.04
C TYR A 294 -2.58 18.15 -19.38
N ILE A 295 -2.84 16.91 -19.74
CA ILE A 295 -3.69 16.53 -20.88
C ILE A 295 -5.08 16.23 -20.34
N ASP A 296 -6.10 16.86 -20.91
CA ASP A 296 -7.50 16.67 -20.52
C ASP A 296 -8.17 15.47 -21.23
N ALA A 297 -9.45 15.24 -20.95
CA ALA A 297 -10.25 14.16 -21.53
C ALA A 297 -10.38 14.25 -23.07
N GLN A 298 -10.18 15.42 -23.65
CA GLN A 298 -10.24 15.69 -25.09
C GLN A 298 -8.87 15.59 -25.76
N GLY A 299 -7.81 15.27 -24.98
CA GLY A 299 -6.45 15.23 -25.46
C GLY A 299 -5.80 16.61 -25.63
N GLN A 300 -6.41 17.66 -25.07
CA GLN A 300 -5.90 19.02 -25.15
C GLN A 300 -4.88 19.28 -24.05
N GLU A 301 -3.83 19.99 -24.37
CA GLU A 301 -2.83 20.44 -23.41
C GLU A 301 -3.33 21.69 -22.66
N ILE A 302 -3.37 21.60 -21.34
CA ILE A 302 -3.88 22.64 -20.44
C ILE A 302 -2.76 23.13 -19.52
N ASP A 303 -2.57 24.43 -19.47
CA ASP A 303 -1.70 25.12 -18.50
C ASP A 303 -2.54 25.60 -17.31
N GLN A 304 -2.28 25.02 -16.14
CA GLN A 304 -2.98 25.31 -14.89
C GLN A 304 -2.03 26.00 -13.90
N PRO A 305 -2.11 27.33 -13.77
CA PRO A 305 -1.34 28.06 -12.76
C PRO A 305 -1.81 27.74 -11.33
N ALA A 306 -0.87 27.69 -10.39
CA ALA A 306 -1.13 27.51 -8.97
C ALA A 306 -0.01 28.13 -8.12
N ASP A 307 -0.35 28.52 -6.87
CA ASP A 307 0.64 28.98 -5.89
C ASP A 307 1.38 27.80 -5.24
N LEU A 308 0.69 26.66 -5.07
CA LEU A 308 1.20 25.44 -4.49
C LEU A 308 0.90 24.24 -5.41
N VAL A 309 1.91 23.43 -5.69
CA VAL A 309 1.78 22.18 -6.41
C VAL A 309 2.17 21.02 -5.50
N ILE A 310 1.25 20.07 -5.30
CA ILE A 310 1.45 18.91 -4.44
C ILE A 310 1.39 17.62 -5.27
N LEU A 311 2.47 16.85 -5.22
CA LEU A 311 2.56 15.57 -5.90
C LEU A 311 2.02 14.46 -4.99
N SER A 312 0.87 13.90 -5.34
CA SER A 312 0.17 12.83 -4.62
C SER A 312 -0.24 11.66 -5.54
N ALA A 313 0.52 11.47 -6.63
CA ALA A 313 0.23 10.51 -7.69
C ALA A 313 0.95 9.16 -7.51
N TYR A 314 1.22 8.73 -6.29
CA TYR A 314 2.05 7.57 -5.96
C TYR A 314 3.55 7.82 -6.21
N GLN A 315 4.42 7.21 -5.37
CA GLN A 315 5.86 7.53 -5.37
C GLN A 315 6.54 7.41 -6.75
N MET A 316 6.24 6.35 -7.52
CA MET A 316 6.87 6.14 -8.82
C MET A 316 6.49 7.23 -9.83
N HIS A 317 5.22 7.61 -9.86
CA HIS A 317 4.76 8.70 -10.72
C HIS A 317 5.26 10.06 -10.24
N ASN A 318 5.34 10.29 -8.93
CA ASN A 318 5.93 11.51 -8.38
C ASN A 318 7.40 11.64 -8.80
N VAL A 319 8.20 10.59 -8.67
CA VAL A 319 9.60 10.58 -9.11
C VAL A 319 9.71 10.82 -10.63
N ARG A 320 8.89 10.11 -11.43
CA ARG A 320 8.86 10.32 -12.88
C ARG A 320 8.57 11.78 -13.23
N LEU A 321 7.57 12.37 -12.59
CA LEU A 321 7.16 13.75 -12.84
C LEU A 321 8.23 14.76 -12.44
N LEU A 322 8.93 14.55 -11.33
CA LEU A 322 10.10 15.35 -10.95
C LEU A 322 11.19 15.30 -12.02
N LEU A 323 11.55 14.09 -12.48
CA LEU A 323 12.55 13.88 -13.52
C LEU A 323 12.15 14.52 -14.85
N LEU A 324 10.90 14.36 -15.29
CA LEU A 324 10.37 14.96 -16.52
C LEU A 324 10.33 16.49 -16.46
N SER A 325 10.18 17.05 -15.25
CA SER A 325 10.09 18.49 -15.01
C SER A 325 11.44 19.14 -14.74
N GLY A 326 12.53 18.35 -14.66
CA GLY A 326 13.86 18.85 -14.33
C GLY A 326 14.02 19.34 -12.89
N ILE A 327 13.22 18.78 -11.95
CA ILE A 327 13.21 19.16 -10.54
C ILE A 327 14.15 18.26 -9.75
N GLY A 328 15.13 18.86 -9.08
CA GLY A 328 16.17 18.16 -8.33
C GLY A 328 17.22 17.49 -9.22
N LYS A 329 18.28 16.98 -8.58
CA LYS A 329 19.36 16.27 -9.27
C LYS A 329 18.97 14.78 -9.40
N PRO A 330 18.88 14.22 -10.64
CA PRO A 330 18.71 12.80 -10.84
C PRO A 330 19.81 12.00 -10.15
N TYR A 331 19.47 10.85 -9.58
CA TYR A 331 20.43 9.98 -8.93
C TYR A 331 21.34 9.28 -9.93
N ASP A 332 22.65 9.30 -9.67
CA ASP A 332 23.68 8.54 -10.35
C ASP A 332 24.29 7.50 -9.42
N PRO A 333 24.08 6.19 -9.63
CA PRO A 333 24.61 5.14 -8.77
C PRO A 333 26.14 5.01 -8.82
N LYS A 334 26.80 5.49 -9.89
CA LYS A 334 28.25 5.43 -10.04
C LYS A 334 28.95 6.42 -9.10
N THR A 335 28.43 7.64 -9.03
CA THR A 335 29.00 8.70 -8.19
C THR A 335 28.32 8.79 -6.82
N ASN A 336 27.17 8.13 -6.64
CA ASN A 336 26.28 8.25 -5.47
C ASN A 336 25.77 9.69 -5.25
N GLU A 337 25.68 10.48 -6.32
CA GLU A 337 25.19 11.85 -6.29
C GLU A 337 23.74 11.94 -6.78
N GLY A 338 23.07 13.03 -6.37
CA GLY A 338 21.65 13.23 -6.67
C GLY A 338 20.75 12.48 -5.68
N VAL A 339 19.48 12.89 -5.65
CA VAL A 339 18.48 12.36 -4.69
C VAL A 339 17.21 11.89 -5.37
N VAL A 340 16.90 12.40 -6.57
CA VAL A 340 15.66 12.04 -7.26
C VAL A 340 15.79 10.67 -7.91
N GLY A 341 15.03 9.73 -7.39
CA GLY A 341 15.07 8.32 -7.79
C GLY A 341 15.97 7.41 -6.96
N LYS A 342 16.72 7.96 -5.98
CA LYS A 342 17.59 7.19 -5.08
C LYS A 342 16.78 6.34 -4.11
N ASN A 343 17.39 5.26 -3.61
CA ASN A 343 16.90 4.43 -2.50
C ASN A 343 15.52 3.80 -2.80
N TYR A 344 15.32 3.32 -4.01
CA TYR A 344 14.11 2.55 -4.28
C TYR A 344 14.14 1.26 -3.47
N ALA A 345 13.07 0.99 -2.75
CA ALA A 345 12.84 -0.26 -2.04
C ALA A 345 11.45 -0.78 -2.37
N TYR A 346 11.29 -2.10 -2.43
CA TYR A 346 10.02 -2.76 -2.67
C TYR A 346 9.49 -3.41 -1.40
N GLN A 347 8.59 -4.36 -1.49
CA GLN A 347 8.04 -5.10 -0.36
C GLN A 347 8.36 -6.59 -0.53
N MET A 348 9.10 -7.19 0.40
CA MET A 348 9.33 -8.62 0.44
C MET A 348 8.12 -9.33 1.04
N ASN A 349 7.54 -10.26 0.31
CA ASN A 349 6.45 -11.07 0.79
C ASN A 349 6.80 -12.54 0.68
N GLY A 350 6.52 -13.27 1.73
CA GLY A 350 6.62 -14.71 1.79
C GLY A 350 5.37 -15.33 2.37
N ALA A 351 5.30 -16.65 2.33
CA ALA A 351 4.19 -17.37 2.94
C ALA A 351 4.61 -18.79 3.33
N VAL A 352 4.08 -19.25 4.44
CA VAL A 352 4.09 -20.65 4.84
C VAL A 352 2.68 -21.19 4.67
N ASN A 353 2.55 -22.26 3.91
CA ASN A 353 1.29 -22.93 3.67
C ASN A 353 1.15 -24.13 4.62
N VAL A 354 0.08 -24.13 5.40
CA VAL A 354 -0.21 -25.14 6.41
C VAL A 354 -1.40 -25.96 5.97
N LEU A 355 -1.22 -27.29 5.93
CA LEU A 355 -2.30 -28.23 5.70
C LEU A 355 -2.68 -28.88 7.03
N LEU A 356 -3.85 -28.52 7.54
CA LEU A 356 -4.36 -29.01 8.82
C LEU A 356 -4.79 -30.49 8.74
N PRO A 357 -4.94 -31.19 9.87
CA PRO A 357 -5.36 -32.60 9.89
C PRO A 357 -6.66 -32.83 9.11
N LYS A 358 -6.84 -34.05 8.59
CA LYS A 358 -8.09 -34.46 7.94
C LYS A 358 -9.25 -34.32 8.92
N GLY A 359 -10.38 -33.84 8.39
CA GLY A 359 -11.57 -33.53 9.18
C GLY A 359 -11.64 -32.10 9.72
N THR A 360 -10.56 -31.32 9.65
CA THR A 360 -10.61 -29.88 9.94
C THR A 360 -11.39 -29.17 8.84
N GLN A 361 -12.34 -28.33 9.24
CA GLN A 361 -13.16 -27.55 8.32
C GLN A 361 -12.98 -26.06 8.61
N LEU A 362 -12.17 -25.40 7.82
CA LEU A 362 -12.13 -23.95 7.73
C LEU A 362 -13.22 -23.51 6.75
N ASN A 363 -13.91 -22.42 7.05
CA ASN A 363 -14.82 -21.83 6.08
C ASN A 363 -14.03 -20.90 5.13
N PRO A 364 -13.70 -21.33 3.91
CA PRO A 364 -12.91 -20.51 2.98
C PRO A 364 -13.68 -19.35 2.37
N PHE A 365 -15.01 -19.30 2.54
CA PHE A 365 -15.88 -18.28 1.95
C PHE A 365 -16.13 -17.08 2.88
N VAL A 366 -15.62 -17.10 4.09
CA VAL A 366 -15.79 -16.04 5.10
C VAL A 366 -14.44 -15.43 5.42
N GLY A 367 -14.35 -14.11 5.42
CA GLY A 367 -13.13 -13.41 5.79
C GLY A 367 -13.15 -11.94 5.42
N THR A 368 -12.09 -11.25 5.80
CA THR A 368 -11.83 -9.85 5.45
C THR A 368 -10.44 -9.71 4.86
N GLY A 369 -10.19 -8.61 4.15
CA GLY A 369 -8.87 -8.36 3.57
C GLY A 369 -7.79 -7.98 4.58
N ALA A 370 -8.19 -7.54 5.76
CA ALA A 370 -7.27 -7.00 6.76
C ALA A 370 -7.45 -7.61 8.16
N GLY A 371 -8.64 -8.16 8.46
CA GLY A 371 -8.88 -8.83 9.74
C GLY A 371 -8.07 -10.11 9.87
N GLY A 372 -7.99 -10.64 11.08
CA GLY A 372 -7.22 -11.81 11.43
C GLY A 372 -6.25 -11.53 12.58
N VAL A 373 -5.15 -12.24 12.62
CA VAL A 373 -4.16 -12.16 13.70
C VAL A 373 -2.78 -11.89 13.10
N GLY A 374 -2.06 -10.94 13.67
CA GLY A 374 -0.66 -10.64 13.38
C GLY A 374 0.22 -10.85 14.60
N MET A 375 1.52 -10.88 14.39
CA MET A 375 2.56 -10.81 15.42
C MET A 375 3.78 -10.05 14.87
N ASP A 376 4.40 -9.23 15.71
CA ASP A 376 5.53 -8.37 15.37
C ASP A 376 6.80 -8.68 16.17
N ASP A 377 6.83 -9.81 16.88
CA ASP A 377 7.97 -10.23 17.68
C ASP A 377 9.27 -10.38 16.86
N LEU A 378 9.12 -10.61 15.56
CA LEU A 378 10.23 -10.73 14.60
C LEU A 378 10.22 -9.57 13.58
N ASN A 379 9.60 -8.44 13.91
CA ASN A 379 9.55 -7.27 13.05
C ASN A 379 10.57 -6.20 13.49
N GLY A 380 11.03 -5.38 12.54
CA GLY A 380 11.94 -4.27 12.81
C GLY A 380 13.22 -4.70 13.55
N ASP A 381 13.46 -4.14 14.74
CA ASP A 381 14.60 -4.42 15.63
C ASP A 381 14.14 -5.08 16.96
N GLN A 382 13.02 -5.81 16.96
CA GLN A 382 12.46 -6.45 18.15
C GLN A 382 13.25 -7.70 18.60
N PHE A 383 14.16 -8.20 17.80
CA PHE A 383 15.01 -9.37 18.08
C PHE A 383 16.50 -9.08 17.85
N ASP A 384 17.38 -10.00 18.19
CA ASP A 384 18.82 -9.79 18.04
C ASP A 384 19.31 -10.21 16.64
N HIS A 385 19.76 -9.23 15.87
CA HIS A 385 20.32 -9.43 14.53
C HIS A 385 21.79 -9.83 14.53
N GLY A 386 22.52 -9.62 15.64
CA GLY A 386 23.97 -9.83 15.73
C GLY A 386 24.44 -11.17 15.18
N PRO A 387 23.83 -12.30 15.57
CA PRO A 387 24.24 -13.64 15.10
C PRO A 387 23.62 -14.05 13.74
N LEU A 388 22.73 -13.26 13.15
CA LEU A 388 21.88 -13.71 12.04
C LEU A 388 22.43 -13.34 10.65
N GLY A 389 23.26 -12.30 10.56
CA GLY A 389 23.87 -11.88 9.30
C GLY A 389 22.95 -11.08 8.34
N PHE A 390 21.74 -10.75 8.76
CA PHE A 390 20.80 -9.88 8.02
C PHE A 390 20.21 -8.79 8.90
N LEU A 391 19.70 -7.73 8.27
CA LEU A 391 18.97 -6.63 8.90
C LEU A 391 17.48 -6.67 8.47
N GLY A 392 16.65 -6.03 9.28
CA GLY A 392 15.21 -6.00 9.05
C GLY A 392 14.49 -7.20 9.64
N GLY A 393 13.18 -7.15 9.62
CA GLY A 393 12.32 -8.18 10.17
C GLY A 393 11.04 -8.30 9.37
N ALA A 394 10.08 -9.01 9.91
CA ALA A 394 8.80 -9.21 9.25
C ALA A 394 7.64 -9.22 10.24
N SER A 395 6.52 -8.62 9.82
CA SER A 395 5.22 -8.88 10.42
C SER A 395 4.69 -10.21 9.89
N ILE A 396 4.36 -11.13 10.79
CA ILE A 396 3.83 -12.45 10.46
C ILE A 396 2.35 -12.48 10.79
N ARG A 397 1.52 -13.01 9.87
CA ARG A 397 0.07 -12.88 10.04
C ARG A 397 -0.71 -13.99 9.35
N HIS A 398 -1.87 -14.30 9.93
CA HIS A 398 -2.91 -15.07 9.24
C HIS A 398 -4.10 -14.17 8.95
N VAL A 399 -4.28 -13.85 7.67
CA VAL A 399 -5.40 -13.07 7.16
C VAL A 399 -6.15 -13.91 6.14
N ARG A 400 -7.48 -13.94 6.25
CA ARG A 400 -8.32 -14.72 5.35
C ARG A 400 -9.08 -13.81 4.40
N TYR A 401 -8.83 -13.99 3.09
CA TYR A 401 -9.50 -13.24 2.02
C TYR A 401 -10.65 -14.01 1.45
N GLY A 402 -11.46 -14.70 1.92
CA GLY A 402 -12.49 -15.49 1.27
C GLY A 402 -11.95 -16.48 0.22
N GLY A 403 -12.63 -17.53 0.01
CA GLY A 403 -12.22 -18.57 -0.93
C GLY A 403 -12.35 -18.15 -2.39
N ARG A 404 -11.35 -18.49 -3.16
CA ARG A 404 -11.32 -18.29 -4.61
C ARG A 404 -10.98 -19.64 -5.25
N PRO A 405 -11.97 -20.51 -5.46
CA PRO A 405 -11.72 -21.91 -5.84
C PRO A 405 -11.02 -22.09 -7.18
N ILE A 406 -11.08 -21.12 -8.08
CA ILE A 406 -10.33 -21.16 -9.34
C ILE A 406 -8.87 -20.72 -9.14
N LYS A 407 -8.64 -19.72 -8.29
CA LYS A 407 -7.30 -19.18 -8.05
C LYS A 407 -6.54 -19.97 -6.97
N GLN A 408 -7.24 -20.41 -5.95
CA GLN A 408 -6.65 -21.13 -4.80
C GLN A 408 -6.91 -22.64 -4.95
N THR A 409 -5.91 -23.34 -5.42
CA THR A 409 -5.98 -24.79 -5.65
C THR A 409 -4.93 -25.52 -4.80
N PRO A 410 -5.07 -25.49 -3.44
CA PRO A 410 -4.13 -26.17 -2.57
C PRO A 410 -4.19 -27.68 -2.78
N THR A 411 -3.02 -28.32 -2.73
CA THR A 411 -2.89 -29.77 -2.80
C THR A 411 -1.88 -30.25 -1.77
N THR A 412 -1.96 -31.53 -1.42
CA THR A 412 -0.90 -32.17 -0.61
C THR A 412 0.35 -32.41 -1.45
N PRO A 413 1.55 -32.42 -0.83
CA PRO A 413 2.78 -32.82 -1.53
C PRO A 413 2.63 -34.16 -2.27
N GLY A 414 3.15 -34.22 -3.49
CA GLY A 414 3.04 -35.42 -4.33
C GLY A 414 1.73 -35.57 -5.12
N THR A 415 0.76 -34.65 -4.95
CA THR A 415 -0.43 -34.64 -5.79
C THR A 415 -0.05 -34.25 -7.23
N PRO A 416 -0.52 -34.98 -8.25
CA PRO A 416 -0.34 -34.58 -9.65
C PRO A 416 -0.86 -33.17 -9.93
N THR A 417 -0.29 -32.48 -10.91
CA THR A 417 -0.66 -31.09 -11.25
C THR A 417 -1.90 -30.98 -12.15
N TRP A 418 -2.48 -32.09 -12.56
CA TRP A 418 -3.67 -32.15 -13.44
C TRP A 418 -4.43 -33.48 -13.30
N GLY A 419 -5.61 -33.55 -13.91
CA GLY A 419 -6.43 -34.76 -13.99
C GLY A 419 -7.28 -35.03 -12.75
N THR A 420 -7.84 -36.24 -12.65
CA THR A 420 -8.78 -36.65 -11.59
C THR A 420 -8.13 -36.63 -10.20
N ALA A 421 -6.86 -37.12 -10.10
CA ALA A 421 -6.13 -37.09 -8.84
C ALA A 421 -5.83 -35.70 -8.34
N TRP A 422 -5.56 -34.74 -9.23
CA TRP A 422 -5.43 -33.32 -8.87
C TRP A 422 -6.74 -32.77 -8.33
N LYS A 423 -7.86 -33.00 -9.01
CA LYS A 423 -9.19 -32.54 -8.55
C LYS A 423 -9.52 -33.07 -7.16
N ALA A 424 -9.27 -34.36 -6.93
CA ALA A 424 -9.47 -34.98 -5.61
C ALA A 424 -8.54 -34.38 -4.54
N GLY A 425 -7.30 -34.10 -4.88
CA GLY A 425 -6.34 -33.45 -3.98
C GLY A 425 -6.74 -32.02 -3.61
N VAL A 426 -7.22 -31.23 -4.56
CA VAL A 426 -7.76 -29.88 -4.29
C VAL A 426 -8.99 -29.96 -3.40
N GLN A 427 -9.93 -30.86 -3.68
CA GLN A 427 -11.13 -31.06 -2.87
C GLN A 427 -10.80 -31.43 -1.43
N ASP A 428 -9.85 -32.35 -1.21
CA ASP A 428 -9.39 -32.76 0.12
C ASP A 428 -8.70 -31.61 0.88
N ALA A 429 -7.88 -30.82 0.20
CA ALA A 429 -7.07 -29.77 0.84
C ALA A 429 -7.81 -28.46 1.07
N TYR A 430 -8.77 -28.10 0.23
CA TYR A 430 -9.35 -26.76 0.15
C TYR A 430 -9.92 -26.22 1.47
N GLN A 431 -10.60 -27.07 2.25
CA GLN A 431 -11.22 -26.65 3.53
C GLN A 431 -10.27 -26.73 4.73
N ARG A 432 -9.09 -27.31 4.59
CA ARG A 432 -8.13 -27.47 5.68
C ARG A 432 -6.77 -26.81 5.39
N PHE A 433 -6.72 -25.99 4.37
CA PHE A 433 -5.55 -25.23 3.96
C PHE A 433 -5.60 -23.82 4.56
N MET A 434 -4.51 -23.38 5.14
CA MET A 434 -4.31 -22.01 5.58
C MET A 434 -2.94 -21.50 5.18
N THR A 435 -2.84 -20.19 4.99
CA THR A 435 -1.60 -19.50 4.66
C THR A 435 -1.23 -18.58 5.80
N ILE A 436 0.00 -18.64 6.26
CA ILE A 436 0.64 -17.68 7.16
C ILE A 436 1.48 -16.77 6.28
N GLY A 437 1.12 -15.50 6.20
CA GLY A 437 1.82 -14.51 5.40
C GLY A 437 2.98 -13.90 6.17
N ILE A 438 4.07 -13.65 5.48
CA ILE A 438 5.27 -12.97 5.97
C ILE A 438 5.39 -11.68 5.17
N SER A 439 5.34 -10.52 5.85
CA SER A 439 5.52 -9.22 5.23
C SER A 439 6.82 -8.61 5.75
N GLY A 440 7.89 -8.79 4.97
CA GLY A 440 9.25 -8.46 5.38
C GLY A 440 9.69 -7.07 4.96
N SER A 441 10.63 -6.54 5.71
CA SER A 441 11.35 -5.30 5.41
C SER A 441 12.19 -5.48 4.14
N VAL A 442 12.38 -4.38 3.41
CA VAL A 442 13.32 -4.31 2.29
C VAL A 442 14.23 -3.12 2.55
N MET A 443 15.52 -3.39 2.57
CA MET A 443 16.52 -2.35 2.76
C MET A 443 16.71 -1.55 1.48
N SER A 444 17.18 -0.32 1.60
CA SER A 444 17.56 0.48 0.44
C SER A 444 19.01 0.24 0.09
N TYR A 445 19.29 0.15 -1.22
CA TYR A 445 20.64 -0.11 -1.74
C TYR A 445 21.04 0.93 -2.78
N ARG A 446 22.37 1.10 -2.93
CA ARG A 446 22.96 2.05 -3.87
C ARG A 446 22.59 1.74 -5.34
N ASP A 447 22.44 0.49 -5.68
CA ASP A 447 22.12 -0.02 -7.00
C ASP A 447 20.61 -0.12 -7.29
N ALA A 448 19.77 0.10 -6.26
CA ALA A 448 18.32 0.13 -6.40
C ALA A 448 17.80 1.57 -6.56
N TYR A 449 17.33 1.93 -7.77
CA TYR A 449 16.96 3.31 -8.09
C TYR A 449 15.97 3.44 -9.25
N LEU A 450 15.39 4.62 -9.35
CA LEU A 450 14.45 5.00 -10.40
C LEU A 450 15.09 6.05 -11.33
N SER A 451 14.88 5.91 -12.64
CA SER A 451 15.37 6.85 -13.66
C SER A 451 14.38 6.95 -14.81
N LEU A 452 14.63 7.79 -15.81
CA LEU A 452 13.87 7.76 -17.06
C LEU A 452 14.45 6.73 -18.03
N ASP A 453 13.56 6.03 -18.75
CA ASP A 453 13.98 5.08 -19.78
C ASP A 453 14.36 5.83 -21.07
N PRO A 454 15.53 5.57 -21.67
CA PRO A 454 15.97 6.25 -22.87
C PRO A 454 15.25 5.78 -24.16
N THR A 455 14.63 4.59 -24.11
CA THR A 455 14.07 3.92 -25.29
C THR A 455 12.55 3.96 -25.29
N TYR A 456 11.93 3.56 -24.18
CA TYR A 456 10.48 3.39 -24.11
C TYR A 456 9.76 4.66 -23.66
N LYS A 457 8.66 4.95 -24.34
CA LYS A 457 7.84 6.15 -24.12
C LYS A 457 6.38 5.78 -23.89
N ASP A 458 5.65 6.66 -23.21
CA ASP A 458 4.21 6.56 -23.08
C ASP A 458 3.45 7.05 -24.31
N ALA A 459 2.12 7.05 -24.25
CA ALA A 459 1.25 7.50 -25.33
C ALA A 459 1.41 8.99 -25.68
N TYR A 460 2.01 9.79 -24.81
CA TYR A 460 2.28 11.21 -25.03
C TYR A 460 3.72 11.48 -25.48
N GLY A 461 4.48 10.44 -25.78
CA GLY A 461 5.86 10.55 -26.22
C GLY A 461 6.88 10.84 -25.12
N GLN A 462 6.47 10.80 -23.84
CA GLN A 462 7.35 11.02 -22.71
C GLN A 462 8.04 9.72 -22.26
N PRO A 463 9.32 9.77 -21.84
CA PRO A 463 10.04 8.61 -21.32
C PRO A 463 9.26 7.88 -20.20
N LEU A 464 9.21 6.57 -20.23
CA LEU A 464 8.70 5.77 -19.12
C LEU A 464 9.64 5.86 -17.91
N LEU A 465 9.13 5.60 -16.73
CA LEU A 465 9.97 5.38 -15.56
C LEU A 465 10.68 4.04 -15.70
N ARG A 466 11.99 4.05 -15.48
CA ARG A 466 12.82 2.84 -15.44
C ARG A 466 13.18 2.52 -13.98
N MET A 467 12.85 1.32 -13.58
CA MET A 467 13.24 0.74 -12.30
C MET A 467 14.49 -0.13 -12.52
N THR A 468 15.53 0.15 -11.75
CA THR A 468 16.68 -0.75 -11.58
C THR A 468 16.57 -1.32 -10.18
N PHE A 469 16.31 -2.64 -10.07
CA PHE A 469 16.08 -3.29 -8.79
C PHE A 469 16.30 -4.79 -8.89
N ASP A 470 17.01 -5.35 -7.93
CA ASP A 470 17.09 -6.78 -7.69
C ASP A 470 17.04 -7.04 -6.18
N TRP A 471 16.76 -8.28 -5.81
CA TRP A 471 16.80 -8.74 -4.43
C TRP A 471 18.23 -9.01 -4.00
N HIS A 472 18.54 -8.66 -2.74
CA HIS A 472 19.83 -8.95 -2.13
C HIS A 472 19.73 -10.14 -1.18
N ASP A 473 20.86 -10.75 -0.83
CA ASP A 473 20.93 -11.90 0.10
C ASP A 473 20.29 -11.58 1.45
N ASN A 474 20.40 -10.33 1.92
CA ASN A 474 19.78 -9.86 3.15
C ASN A 474 18.27 -10.18 3.23
N GLU A 475 17.53 -9.91 2.17
CA GLU A 475 16.08 -10.14 2.12
C GLU A 475 15.76 -11.64 2.03
N PHE A 476 16.56 -12.41 1.31
CA PHE A 476 16.40 -13.86 1.22
C PHE A 476 16.74 -14.55 2.54
N ASP A 477 17.80 -14.15 3.22
CA ASP A 477 18.21 -14.72 4.51
C ASP A 477 17.16 -14.39 5.59
N MET A 478 16.67 -13.14 5.63
CA MET A 478 15.56 -12.74 6.49
C MET A 478 14.32 -13.59 6.23
N LEU A 479 13.91 -13.74 4.97
CA LEU A 479 12.72 -14.51 4.61
C LEU A 479 12.90 -16.00 4.96
N GLY A 480 14.08 -16.56 4.73
CA GLY A 480 14.44 -17.93 5.10
C GLY A 480 14.40 -18.17 6.61
N TYR A 481 14.81 -17.18 7.42
CA TYR A 481 14.70 -17.21 8.87
C TYR A 481 13.24 -17.15 9.34
N MET A 482 12.44 -16.23 8.78
CA MET A 482 11.03 -16.05 9.14
C MET A 482 10.15 -17.25 8.74
N GLY A 483 10.57 -18.05 7.77
CA GLY A 483 9.84 -19.23 7.29
C GLY A 483 10.00 -20.47 8.17
N LYS A 484 10.92 -20.45 9.12
CA LYS A 484 11.17 -21.56 10.06
C LYS A 484 10.26 -21.50 11.28
#